data_e42002e64289284170910c636b0f09a1
#
_entry.id   e42002e64289284170910c636b0f09a1
#
_cell.length_a   1.000
_cell.length_b   1.000
_cell.length_c   1.000
_cell.angle_alpha   90.00
_cell.angle_beta   90.00
_cell.angle_gamma   90.00
#
_symmetry.space_group_name_H-M   'P 1'
#
loop_
_entity.id
_entity.type
_entity.pdbx_description
1 polymer ?
#
loop_
_entity_poly.entity_id
_entity_poly.type
_entity_poly.pdbx_seq_one_letter_code
_entity_poly.pdbx_strand_id
1 'polypeptide(L)'
;MLILRFVYPRATPERRRALMHWWSRKLLAILNITPQVEGAAPAAGETQAMIVANHVSWIDIFLISSVRPTRFVAKSEIRAWPLAGWIAERAGTLFIRRDQMRDMARIDARVREVLQEGDCVGLFPEGITTEGDELLKFHTSLFEPAVANGAHVHPAAIRYEHPDGTLCRQMSFIGDRTFMESIELILGQKSVRARIMFAPPVDTAGAARRDVAKRVEASVASLLGLEPRGRAPSTPGDR
;
A
#
# COMPACT_ATOMS: atom_id res chain seq x y z
N MET A 1 -12.39 6.68 17.35
CA MET A 1 -12.92 5.41 17.93
C MET A 1 -14.44 5.30 17.79
N LEU A 2 -15.26 6.26 18.24
CA LEU A 2 -16.72 6.21 18.16
C LEU A 2 -17.25 6.09 16.71
N ILE A 3 -16.68 6.85 15.76
CA ILE A 3 -17.09 6.79 14.34
C ILE A 3 -16.87 5.39 13.76
N LEU A 4 -15.73 4.77 13.99
CA LEU A 4 -15.41 3.42 13.50
C LEU A 4 -16.29 2.34 14.15
N ARG A 5 -16.74 2.54 15.40
CA ARG A 5 -17.56 1.58 16.12
C ARG A 5 -19.05 1.66 15.77
N PHE A 6 -19.60 2.86 15.60
CA PHE A 6 -21.04 3.08 15.49
C PHE A 6 -21.51 3.58 14.13
N VAL A 7 -20.74 4.43 13.48
CA VAL A 7 -21.11 5.05 12.19
C VAL A 7 -20.65 4.19 11.01
N TYR A 8 -19.40 3.80 11.00
CA TYR A 8 -18.78 3.11 9.86
C TYR A 8 -19.49 1.80 9.46
N PRO A 9 -19.88 0.90 10.41
CA PRO A 9 -20.55 -0.34 10.04
C PRO A 9 -21.94 -0.18 9.40
N ARG A 10 -22.61 0.96 9.70
CA ARG A 10 -23.96 1.28 9.20
C ARG A 10 -23.95 2.21 8.00
N ALA A 11 -22.78 2.71 7.61
CA ALA A 11 -22.63 3.62 6.49
C ALA A 11 -22.73 2.89 5.15
N THR A 12 -23.27 3.56 4.12
CA THR A 12 -23.23 3.10 2.74
C THR A 12 -21.78 3.00 2.25
N PRO A 13 -21.48 2.25 1.17
CA PRO A 13 -20.13 2.16 0.60
C PRO A 13 -19.54 3.55 0.30
N GLU A 14 -20.31 4.46 -0.29
CA GLU A 14 -19.88 5.83 -0.61
C GLU A 14 -19.50 6.60 0.66
N ARG A 15 -20.33 6.50 1.69
CA ARG A 15 -20.08 7.16 2.98
C ARG A 15 -18.86 6.57 3.69
N ARG A 16 -18.62 5.27 3.58
CA ARG A 16 -17.39 4.63 4.10
C ARG A 16 -16.16 5.16 3.39
N ARG A 17 -16.20 5.28 2.05
CA ARG A 17 -15.11 5.86 1.24
C ARG A 17 -14.84 7.32 1.66
N ALA A 18 -15.89 8.14 1.77
CA ALA A 18 -15.76 9.53 2.21
C ALA A 18 -15.17 9.66 3.61
N LEU A 19 -15.62 8.82 4.56
CA LEU A 19 -15.08 8.78 5.93
C LEU A 19 -13.61 8.35 5.96
N MET A 20 -13.21 7.33 5.17
CA MET A 20 -11.83 6.89 5.07
C MET A 20 -10.94 8.00 4.53
N HIS A 21 -11.35 8.65 3.42
CA HIS A 21 -10.62 9.76 2.83
C HIS A 21 -10.45 10.92 3.82
N TRP A 22 -11.56 11.36 4.45
CA TRP A 22 -11.54 12.44 5.42
C TRP A 22 -10.64 12.11 6.63
N TRP A 23 -10.78 10.90 7.19
CA TRP A 23 -9.98 10.46 8.35
C TRP A 23 -8.50 10.39 8.02
N SER A 24 -8.16 9.82 6.87
CA SER A 24 -6.76 9.72 6.42
C SER A 24 -6.10 11.09 6.33
N ARG A 25 -6.76 12.06 5.72
CA ARG A 25 -6.28 13.45 5.66
C ARG A 25 -6.13 14.10 7.03
N LYS A 26 -7.10 13.87 7.92
CA LYS A 26 -7.04 14.40 9.29
C LYS A 26 -5.89 13.80 10.09
N LEU A 27 -5.68 12.48 9.98
CA LEU A 27 -4.58 11.81 10.65
C LEU A 27 -3.22 12.33 10.17
N LEU A 28 -3.02 12.44 8.86
CA LEU A 28 -1.78 12.99 8.30
C LEU A 28 -1.54 14.42 8.79
N ALA A 29 -2.57 15.26 8.83
CA ALA A 29 -2.46 16.63 9.35
C ALA A 29 -2.11 16.67 10.86
N ILE A 30 -2.69 15.79 11.68
CA ILE A 30 -2.36 15.66 13.12
C ILE A 30 -0.89 15.26 13.32
N LEU A 31 -0.37 14.43 12.40
CA LEU A 31 1.02 13.96 12.43
C LEU A 31 2.00 14.92 11.73
N ASN A 32 1.58 16.14 11.37
CA ASN A 32 2.36 17.12 10.63
C ASN A 32 2.90 16.61 9.28
N ILE A 33 2.16 15.69 8.64
CA ILE A 33 2.50 15.11 7.35
C ILE A 33 1.68 15.79 6.26
N THR A 34 2.36 16.37 5.27
CA THR A 34 1.75 17.02 4.11
C THR A 34 1.86 16.12 2.88
N PRO A 35 0.72 15.56 2.38
CA PRO A 35 0.73 14.78 1.16
C PRO A 35 1.05 15.64 -0.07
N GLN A 36 1.91 15.12 -0.94
CA GLN A 36 2.21 15.66 -2.26
C GLN A 36 1.97 14.56 -3.29
N VAL A 37 1.03 14.80 -4.22
CA VAL A 37 0.64 13.83 -5.24
C VAL A 37 1.24 14.26 -6.57
N GLU A 38 1.94 13.34 -7.21
CA GLU A 38 2.55 13.53 -8.53
C GLU A 38 2.07 12.43 -9.49
N GLY A 39 1.90 12.78 -10.75
CA GLY A 39 1.35 11.87 -11.76
C GLY A 39 -0.16 11.69 -11.65
N ALA A 40 -0.69 10.70 -12.36
CA ALA A 40 -2.13 10.45 -12.45
C ALA A 40 -2.56 9.34 -11.49
N ALA A 41 -3.09 9.74 -10.33
CA ALA A 41 -3.74 8.81 -9.43
C ALA A 41 -5.00 8.19 -10.06
N PRO A 42 -5.43 6.98 -9.64
CA PRO A 42 -6.69 6.40 -10.10
C PRO A 42 -7.86 7.37 -9.91
N ALA A 43 -8.67 7.55 -10.95
CA ALA A 43 -9.82 8.45 -10.90
C ALA A 43 -10.85 8.01 -9.84
N ALA A 44 -11.58 8.98 -9.26
CA ALA A 44 -12.54 8.68 -8.18
C ALA A 44 -13.64 7.68 -8.59
N GLY A 45 -14.00 7.62 -9.86
CA GLY A 45 -15.00 6.68 -10.42
C GLY A 45 -14.40 5.45 -11.11
N GLU A 46 -13.07 5.33 -11.12
CA GLU A 46 -12.40 4.19 -11.77
C GLU A 46 -12.72 2.90 -11.02
N THR A 47 -13.29 1.95 -11.75
CA THR A 47 -13.54 0.60 -11.26
C THR A 47 -12.33 -0.30 -11.54
N GLN A 48 -12.22 -1.40 -10.80
CA GLN A 48 -11.14 -2.37 -10.99
C GLN A 48 -9.71 -1.81 -10.84
N ALA A 49 -9.55 -0.73 -10.06
CA ALA A 49 -8.25 -0.11 -9.81
C ALA A 49 -7.50 -0.80 -8.68
N MET A 50 -6.23 -1.10 -8.90
CA MET A 50 -5.31 -1.57 -7.87
C MET A 50 -4.12 -0.62 -7.77
N ILE A 51 -3.82 -0.12 -6.57
CA ILE A 51 -2.61 0.67 -6.30
C ILE A 51 -1.55 -0.27 -5.74
N VAL A 52 -0.40 -0.30 -6.38
CA VAL A 52 0.75 -1.11 -5.96
C VAL A 52 1.92 -0.20 -5.67
N ALA A 53 2.41 -0.21 -4.43
CA ALA A 53 3.45 0.71 -3.97
C ALA A 53 4.58 -0.02 -3.22
N ASN A 54 5.74 0.66 -3.11
CA ASN A 54 6.74 0.32 -2.10
C ASN A 54 6.18 0.56 -0.68
N HIS A 55 6.82 -0.02 0.32
CA HIS A 55 6.33 0.02 1.70
C HIS A 55 7.38 0.58 2.66
N VAL A 56 7.06 1.69 3.31
CA VAL A 56 7.96 2.38 4.25
C VAL A 56 7.40 2.33 5.67
N SER A 57 6.07 2.52 5.80
CA SER A 57 5.45 2.73 7.09
C SER A 57 3.98 2.27 7.11
N TRP A 58 3.45 2.05 8.30
CA TRP A 58 2.01 1.91 8.49
C TRP A 58 1.21 3.17 8.06
N ILE A 59 1.88 4.33 7.97
CA ILE A 59 1.31 5.58 7.47
C ILE A 59 0.97 5.51 5.97
N ASP A 60 1.63 4.65 5.18
CA ASP A 60 1.40 4.52 3.74
C ASP A 60 -0.08 4.24 3.41
N ILE A 61 -0.74 3.48 4.28
CA ILE A 61 -2.18 3.16 4.18
C ILE A 61 -3.02 4.44 4.19
N PHE A 62 -2.69 5.38 5.08
CA PHE A 62 -3.40 6.65 5.20
C PHE A 62 -2.99 7.62 4.11
N LEU A 63 -1.73 7.61 3.68
CA LEU A 63 -1.26 8.42 2.56
C LEU A 63 -2.00 8.04 1.28
N ILE A 64 -2.05 6.77 0.90
CA ILE A 64 -2.80 6.28 -0.26
C ILE A 64 -4.28 6.59 -0.11
N SER A 65 -4.89 6.29 1.06
CA SER A 65 -6.32 6.53 1.29
C SER A 65 -6.69 8.01 1.32
N SER A 66 -5.74 8.92 1.56
CA SER A 66 -5.94 10.36 1.45
C SER A 66 -6.04 10.86 0.00
N VAL A 67 -5.60 10.05 -0.96
CA VAL A 67 -5.70 10.29 -2.40
C VAL A 67 -6.88 9.52 -2.98
N ARG A 68 -6.89 8.22 -2.76
CA ARG A 68 -7.95 7.30 -3.20
C ARG A 68 -8.31 6.36 -2.04
N PRO A 69 -9.56 6.37 -1.55
CA PRO A 69 -10.02 5.38 -0.56
C PRO A 69 -9.74 3.96 -1.06
N THR A 70 -8.98 3.20 -0.29
CA THR A 70 -8.37 1.95 -0.73
C THR A 70 -8.50 0.89 0.36
N ARG A 71 -8.86 -0.34 0.00
CA ARG A 71 -8.82 -1.51 0.88
C ARG A 71 -7.50 -2.24 0.69
N PHE A 72 -6.77 -2.48 1.77
CA PHE A 72 -5.44 -3.07 1.69
C PHE A 72 -5.46 -4.57 1.89
N VAL A 73 -4.48 -5.24 1.27
CA VAL A 73 -4.16 -6.63 1.54
C VAL A 73 -3.02 -6.66 2.56
N ALA A 74 -3.22 -7.32 3.70
CA ALA A 74 -2.24 -7.39 4.78
C ALA A 74 -2.08 -8.80 5.33
N LYS A 75 -0.95 -9.07 5.99
CA LYS A 75 -0.72 -10.35 6.68
C LYS A 75 -1.71 -10.54 7.83
N SER A 76 -2.19 -11.77 8.04
CA SER A 76 -3.14 -12.11 9.11
C SER A 76 -2.63 -11.79 10.51
N GLU A 77 -1.32 -11.82 10.72
CA GLU A 77 -0.65 -11.56 11.99
C GLU A 77 -0.90 -10.11 12.48
N ILE A 78 -1.07 -9.17 11.54
CA ILE A 78 -1.39 -7.76 11.85
C ILE A 78 -2.75 -7.65 12.58
N ARG A 79 -3.67 -8.59 12.33
CA ARG A 79 -4.97 -8.63 13.02
C ARG A 79 -4.84 -8.76 14.54
N ALA A 80 -3.78 -9.42 15.01
CA ALA A 80 -3.50 -9.59 16.44
C ALA A 80 -2.85 -8.36 17.10
N TRP A 81 -2.43 -7.35 16.32
CA TRP A 81 -1.80 -6.16 16.87
C TRP A 81 -2.83 -5.29 17.61
N PRO A 82 -2.54 -4.91 18.86
CA PRO A 82 -3.41 -4.02 19.60
C PRO A 82 -3.68 -2.73 18.84
N LEU A 83 -4.92 -2.27 18.81
CA LEU A 83 -5.39 -1.08 18.13
C LEU A 83 -5.21 -1.11 16.59
N ALA A 84 -4.00 -1.38 16.06
CA ALA A 84 -3.73 -1.41 14.62
C ALA A 84 -4.53 -2.50 13.90
N GLY A 85 -4.59 -3.71 14.46
CA GLY A 85 -5.38 -4.80 13.90
C GLY A 85 -6.88 -4.49 13.91
N TRP A 86 -7.39 -3.89 14.98
CA TRP A 86 -8.78 -3.49 15.07
C TRP A 86 -9.13 -2.38 14.05
N ILE A 87 -8.24 -1.39 13.87
CA ILE A 87 -8.42 -0.33 12.86
C ILE A 87 -8.40 -0.93 11.45
N ALA A 88 -7.41 -1.77 11.15
CA ALA A 88 -7.27 -2.42 9.85
C ALA A 88 -8.51 -3.27 9.51
N GLU A 89 -9.00 -4.06 10.45
CA GLU A 89 -10.21 -4.87 10.26
C GLU A 89 -11.43 -3.99 9.97
N ARG A 90 -11.60 -2.88 10.70
CA ARG A 90 -12.70 -1.94 10.49
C ARG A 90 -12.56 -1.14 9.19
N ALA A 91 -11.35 -0.91 8.74
CA ALA A 91 -11.06 -0.29 7.45
C ALA A 91 -11.34 -1.22 6.25
N GLY A 92 -11.72 -2.48 6.50
CA GLY A 92 -12.02 -3.47 5.46
C GLY A 92 -10.76 -4.10 4.86
N THR A 93 -9.66 -4.14 5.63
CA THR A 93 -8.42 -4.81 5.21
C THR A 93 -8.66 -6.29 4.95
N LEU A 94 -8.12 -6.78 3.86
CA LEU A 94 -8.16 -8.17 3.45
C LEU A 94 -6.96 -8.91 4.06
N PHE A 95 -7.20 -9.67 5.12
CA PHE A 95 -6.13 -10.40 5.81
C PHE A 95 -5.82 -11.73 5.12
N ILE A 96 -4.52 -11.98 4.88
CA ILE A 96 -4.01 -13.16 4.20
C ILE A 96 -3.07 -13.99 5.06
N ARG A 97 -3.15 -15.32 4.93
CA ARG A 97 -2.13 -16.27 5.39
C ARG A 97 -1.42 -16.81 4.15
N ARG A 98 -0.16 -16.44 3.99
CA ARG A 98 0.62 -16.76 2.77
C ARG A 98 1.02 -18.23 2.64
N ASP A 99 0.97 -18.97 3.73
CA ASP A 99 1.39 -20.36 3.86
C ASP A 99 0.32 -21.39 3.41
N GLN A 100 -0.90 -20.93 3.09
CA GLN A 100 -2.00 -21.83 2.71
C GLN A 100 -2.54 -21.49 1.32
N MET A 101 -2.43 -22.44 0.37
CA MET A 101 -2.98 -22.30 -0.99
C MET A 101 -4.49 -22.03 -0.99
N ARG A 102 -5.23 -22.61 -0.03
CA ARG A 102 -6.68 -22.36 0.11
C ARG A 102 -7.00 -20.91 0.47
N ASP A 103 -6.12 -20.26 1.23
CA ASP A 103 -6.30 -18.85 1.59
C ASP A 103 -6.05 -17.93 0.39
N MET A 104 -5.16 -18.30 -0.54
CA MET A 104 -4.93 -17.53 -1.78
C MET A 104 -6.20 -17.48 -2.63
N ALA A 105 -6.87 -18.62 -2.86
CA ALA A 105 -8.12 -18.64 -3.64
C ALA A 105 -9.25 -17.83 -2.97
N ARG A 106 -9.32 -17.84 -1.64
CA ARG A 106 -10.29 -17.00 -0.88
C ARG A 106 -10.01 -15.52 -1.02
N ILE A 107 -8.72 -15.14 -1.09
CA ILE A 107 -8.33 -13.76 -1.28
C ILE A 107 -8.62 -13.30 -2.68
N ASP A 108 -8.32 -14.12 -3.69
CA ASP A 108 -8.65 -13.79 -5.08
C ASP A 108 -10.15 -13.52 -5.23
N ALA A 109 -11.00 -14.37 -4.62
CA ALA A 109 -12.44 -14.15 -4.60
C ALA A 109 -12.82 -12.84 -3.87
N ARG A 110 -12.18 -12.57 -2.72
CA ARG A 110 -12.50 -11.37 -1.93
C ARG A 110 -12.00 -10.09 -2.59
N VAL A 111 -10.81 -10.09 -3.22
CA VAL A 111 -10.32 -8.97 -4.02
C VAL A 111 -11.26 -8.72 -5.19
N ARG A 112 -11.73 -9.78 -5.86
CA ARG A 112 -12.71 -9.67 -6.94
C ARG A 112 -13.99 -8.96 -6.47
N GLU A 113 -14.56 -9.38 -5.35
CA GLU A 113 -15.76 -8.75 -4.78
C GLU A 113 -15.53 -7.25 -4.56
N VAL A 114 -14.39 -6.90 -3.93
CA VAL A 114 -14.02 -5.51 -3.65
C VAL A 114 -13.89 -4.68 -4.93
N LEU A 115 -13.25 -5.23 -5.96
CA LEU A 115 -13.10 -4.57 -7.25
C LEU A 115 -14.44 -4.40 -7.97
N GLN A 116 -15.34 -5.40 -7.88
CA GLN A 116 -16.71 -5.34 -8.43
C GLN A 116 -17.59 -4.32 -7.68
N GLU A 117 -17.37 -4.12 -6.37
CA GLU A 117 -18.01 -3.06 -5.59
C GLU A 117 -17.54 -1.65 -5.98
N GLY A 118 -16.57 -1.53 -6.90
CA GLY A 118 -15.97 -0.28 -7.32
C GLY A 118 -14.98 0.33 -6.32
N ASP A 119 -14.56 -0.46 -5.33
CA ASP A 119 -13.50 -0.07 -4.40
C ASP A 119 -12.11 -0.31 -5.02
N CYS A 120 -11.14 0.49 -4.59
CA CYS A 120 -9.75 0.32 -4.96
C CYS A 120 -9.06 -0.65 -4.00
N VAL A 121 -8.16 -1.49 -4.51
CA VAL A 121 -7.34 -2.40 -3.70
C VAL A 121 -5.90 -1.90 -3.64
N GLY A 122 -5.32 -1.87 -2.46
CA GLY A 122 -3.92 -1.47 -2.21
C GLY A 122 -3.04 -2.67 -1.87
N LEU A 123 -1.84 -2.69 -2.41
CA LEU A 123 -0.91 -3.78 -2.25
C LEU A 123 0.52 -3.27 -2.06
N PHE A 124 1.22 -3.84 -1.09
CA PHE A 124 2.65 -3.65 -0.86
C PHE A 124 3.38 -4.98 -1.13
N PRO A 125 3.81 -5.23 -2.38
CA PRO A 125 4.31 -6.54 -2.78
C PRO A 125 5.72 -6.87 -2.28
N GLU A 126 6.43 -5.94 -1.65
CA GLU A 126 7.67 -6.20 -0.92
C GLU A 126 7.44 -7.11 0.28
N GLY A 127 6.26 -6.99 0.90
CA GLY A 127 5.84 -7.83 2.02
C GLY A 127 6.42 -7.47 3.38
N ILE A 128 7.39 -6.57 3.43
CA ILE A 128 7.95 -5.90 4.60
C ILE A 128 8.19 -4.43 4.27
N THR A 129 8.44 -3.63 5.28
CA THR A 129 8.80 -2.21 5.15
C THR A 129 10.30 -2.02 5.02
N THR A 130 10.71 -0.94 4.31
CA THR A 130 12.10 -0.50 4.14
C THR A 130 12.28 0.95 4.62
N GLU A 131 13.49 1.47 4.57
CA GLU A 131 13.75 2.89 4.87
C GLU A 131 13.31 3.83 3.74
N GLY A 132 12.95 3.29 2.56
CA GLY A 132 12.51 4.05 1.39
C GLY A 132 13.65 4.53 0.49
N ASP A 133 14.88 4.08 0.73
CA ASP A 133 16.06 4.28 -0.11
C ASP A 133 16.45 3.02 -0.90
N GLU A 134 15.71 1.96 -0.74
CA GLU A 134 15.80 0.73 -1.53
C GLU A 134 14.41 0.23 -1.92
N LEU A 135 14.37 -0.65 -2.90
CA LEU A 135 13.18 -1.38 -3.30
C LEU A 135 13.47 -2.87 -3.26
N LEU A 136 12.67 -3.61 -2.49
CA LEU A 136 12.78 -5.06 -2.44
C LEU A 136 12.03 -5.68 -3.62
N LYS A 137 12.44 -6.91 -3.97
CA LYS A 137 11.80 -7.67 -5.05
C LYS A 137 10.32 -7.92 -4.74
N PHE A 138 9.47 -7.68 -5.73
CA PHE A 138 8.04 -7.87 -5.61
C PHE A 138 7.65 -9.34 -5.64
N HIS A 139 6.83 -9.76 -4.70
CA HIS A 139 6.22 -11.10 -4.66
C HIS A 139 5.19 -11.25 -5.78
N THR A 140 5.54 -11.97 -6.83
CA THR A 140 4.71 -12.12 -8.05
C THR A 140 3.36 -12.78 -7.79
N SER A 141 3.24 -13.62 -6.77
CA SER A 141 1.97 -14.26 -6.38
C SER A 141 0.89 -13.28 -5.97
N LEU A 142 1.26 -12.09 -5.48
CA LEU A 142 0.33 -11.05 -5.04
C LEU A 142 -0.35 -10.32 -6.21
N PHE A 143 0.12 -10.54 -7.45
CA PHE A 143 -0.47 -9.97 -8.66
C PHE A 143 -1.52 -10.87 -9.30
N GLU A 144 -1.70 -12.11 -8.79
CA GLU A 144 -2.71 -13.04 -9.30
C GLU A 144 -4.12 -12.42 -9.31
N PRO A 145 -4.59 -11.78 -8.22
CA PRO A 145 -5.91 -11.16 -8.21
C PRO A 145 -6.08 -10.06 -9.25
N ALA A 146 -5.01 -9.30 -9.53
CA ALA A 146 -5.04 -8.27 -10.57
C ALA A 146 -5.26 -8.87 -11.96
N VAL A 147 -4.47 -9.88 -12.31
CA VAL A 147 -4.53 -10.56 -13.61
C VAL A 147 -5.85 -11.31 -13.77
N ALA A 148 -6.26 -12.06 -12.75
CA ALA A 148 -7.50 -12.85 -12.78
C ALA A 148 -8.78 -11.99 -12.96
N ASN A 149 -8.71 -10.71 -12.60
CA ASN A 149 -9.84 -9.78 -12.70
C ASN A 149 -9.66 -8.72 -13.81
N GLY A 150 -8.56 -8.74 -14.57
CA GLY A 150 -8.27 -7.71 -15.57
C GLY A 150 -8.18 -6.32 -14.96
N ALA A 151 -7.65 -6.21 -13.74
CA ALA A 151 -7.57 -4.93 -13.01
C ALA A 151 -6.51 -4.01 -13.61
N HIS A 152 -6.76 -2.70 -13.56
CA HIS A 152 -5.77 -1.69 -13.88
C HIS A 152 -4.85 -1.49 -12.67
N VAL A 153 -3.59 -1.86 -12.82
CA VAL A 153 -2.59 -1.68 -11.77
C VAL A 153 -1.92 -0.33 -11.91
N HIS A 154 -2.05 0.51 -10.88
CA HIS A 154 -1.41 1.82 -10.77
C HIS A 154 -0.13 1.70 -9.93
N PRO A 155 1.05 1.69 -10.56
CA PRO A 155 2.31 1.70 -9.81
C PRO A 155 2.45 3.04 -9.09
N ALA A 156 2.77 3.01 -7.80
CA ALA A 156 2.98 4.20 -7.00
C ALA A 156 4.29 4.09 -6.21
N ALA A 157 5.00 5.19 -6.07
CA ALA A 157 6.17 5.28 -5.20
C ALA A 157 5.90 6.23 -4.03
N ILE A 158 6.26 5.80 -2.83
CA ILE A 158 6.09 6.55 -1.59
C ILE A 158 7.47 6.95 -1.06
N ARG A 159 7.61 8.24 -0.72
CA ARG A 159 8.82 8.78 -0.12
C ARG A 159 8.46 9.83 0.93
N TYR A 160 9.06 9.71 2.10
CA TYR A 160 8.93 10.70 3.17
C TYR A 160 10.18 11.56 3.24
N GLU A 161 10.00 12.87 3.23
CA GLU A 161 11.11 13.83 3.18
C GLU A 161 10.95 14.92 4.24
N HIS A 162 12.06 15.38 4.76
CA HIS A 162 12.12 16.63 5.49
C HIS A 162 11.86 17.85 4.57
N PRO A 163 11.55 19.03 5.10
CA PRO A 163 11.36 20.24 4.29
C PRO A 163 12.53 20.61 3.38
N ASP A 164 13.75 20.20 3.72
CA ASP A 164 14.96 20.40 2.93
C ASP A 164 15.14 19.37 1.79
N GLY A 165 14.28 18.39 1.67
CA GLY A 165 14.32 17.33 0.65
C GLY A 165 15.11 16.10 1.05
N THR A 166 15.72 16.08 2.23
CA THR A 166 16.39 14.87 2.73
C THR A 166 15.40 13.79 3.16
N LEU A 167 15.79 12.53 3.05
CA LEU A 167 14.94 11.39 3.42
C LEU A 167 14.66 11.37 4.93
N CYS A 168 13.38 11.35 5.30
CA CYS A 168 12.94 11.27 6.69
C CYS A 168 12.84 9.81 7.15
N ARG A 169 13.96 9.23 7.60
CA ARG A 169 14.04 7.82 8.05
C ARG A 169 13.23 7.53 9.32
N GLN A 170 12.85 8.56 10.08
CA GLN A 170 12.00 8.44 11.26
C GLN A 170 10.59 7.94 10.91
N MET A 171 10.17 8.11 9.66
CA MET A 171 8.89 7.61 9.18
C MET A 171 8.87 6.09 8.96
N SER A 172 10.03 5.46 8.74
CA SER A 172 10.12 4.03 8.46
C SER A 172 9.72 3.17 9.67
N PHE A 173 9.05 2.05 9.40
CA PHE A 173 8.65 1.07 10.40
C PHE A 173 9.40 -0.25 10.16
N ILE A 174 10.64 -0.34 10.65
CA ILE A 174 11.60 -1.40 10.34
C ILE A 174 12.19 -2.04 11.61
N GLY A 175 12.77 -3.23 11.46
CA GLY A 175 13.45 -3.97 12.52
C GLY A 175 12.51 -4.32 13.67
N ASP A 176 13.02 -4.24 14.89
CA ASP A 176 12.30 -4.57 16.13
C ASP A 176 11.53 -3.37 16.72
N ARG A 177 11.38 -2.30 15.93
CA ARG A 177 10.67 -1.09 16.36
C ARG A 177 9.23 -1.43 16.71
N THR A 178 8.84 -1.08 17.92
CA THR A 178 7.45 -1.21 18.37
C THR A 178 6.55 -0.16 17.73
N PHE A 179 5.25 -0.42 17.70
CA PHE A 179 4.27 0.54 17.17
C PHE A 179 4.27 1.86 17.95
N MET A 180 4.47 1.82 19.28
CA MET A 180 4.54 3.03 20.11
C MET A 180 5.79 3.85 19.82
N GLU A 181 6.96 3.24 19.72
CA GLU A 181 8.19 3.93 19.32
C GLU A 181 8.04 4.59 17.94
N SER A 182 7.39 3.92 17.00
CA SER A 182 7.10 4.51 15.69
C SER A 182 6.21 5.75 15.80
N ILE A 183 5.16 5.71 16.63
CA ILE A 183 4.29 6.86 16.87
C ILE A 183 5.10 8.02 17.48
N GLU A 184 5.92 7.76 18.49
CA GLU A 184 6.74 8.77 19.16
C GLU A 184 7.71 9.44 18.18
N LEU A 185 8.41 8.64 17.34
CA LEU A 185 9.33 9.15 16.31
C LEU A 185 8.60 10.03 15.29
N ILE A 186 7.41 9.62 14.84
CA ILE A 186 6.60 10.38 13.88
C ILE A 186 6.09 11.67 14.49
N LEU A 187 5.56 11.63 15.73
CA LEU A 187 5.08 12.81 16.44
C LEU A 187 6.20 13.80 16.76
N GLY A 188 7.45 13.32 16.89
CA GLY A 188 8.63 14.16 17.05
C GLY A 188 8.99 14.99 15.81
N GLN A 189 8.42 14.69 14.64
CA GLN A 189 8.70 15.44 13.41
C GLN A 189 7.87 16.72 13.35
N LYS A 190 8.53 17.87 13.16
CA LYS A 190 7.85 19.18 13.05
C LYS A 190 7.07 19.32 11.74
N SER A 191 7.58 18.76 10.66
CA SER A 191 6.97 18.77 9.33
C SER A 191 7.59 17.67 8.49
N VAL A 192 6.74 16.88 7.79
CA VAL A 192 7.15 15.85 6.85
C VAL A 192 6.39 16.05 5.55
N ARG A 193 7.09 16.00 4.42
CA ARG A 193 6.48 15.88 3.10
C ARG A 193 6.35 14.40 2.74
N ALA A 194 5.13 13.94 2.48
CA ALA A 194 4.87 12.59 2.02
C ALA A 194 4.55 12.64 0.53
N ARG A 195 5.53 12.32 -0.29
CA ARG A 195 5.35 12.24 -1.74
C ARG A 195 4.76 10.89 -2.10
N ILE A 196 3.71 10.92 -2.91
CA ILE A 196 3.16 9.75 -3.60
C ILE A 196 3.16 10.04 -5.10
N MET A 197 3.95 9.30 -5.82
CA MET A 197 4.20 9.47 -7.26
C MET A 197 3.56 8.31 -8.02
N PHE A 198 2.74 8.59 -9.02
CA PHE A 198 2.07 7.58 -9.84
C PHE A 198 2.72 7.48 -11.22
N ALA A 199 3.04 6.27 -11.65
CA ALA A 199 3.35 5.97 -13.04
C ALA A 199 2.06 5.70 -13.84
N PRO A 200 2.13 5.69 -15.18
CA PRO A 200 1.01 5.24 -16.01
C PRO A 200 0.51 3.85 -15.59
N PRO A 201 -0.81 3.61 -15.64
CA PRO A 201 -1.38 2.32 -15.25
C PRO A 201 -0.89 1.19 -16.15
N VAL A 202 -0.78 0.01 -15.58
CA VAL A 202 -0.43 -1.23 -16.25
C VAL A 202 -1.71 -2.06 -16.43
N ASP A 203 -2.11 -2.28 -17.67
CA ASP A 203 -3.18 -3.20 -18.01
C ASP A 203 -2.71 -4.64 -17.78
N THR A 204 -3.58 -5.45 -17.16
CA THR A 204 -3.30 -6.84 -16.81
C THR A 204 -4.04 -7.85 -17.68
N ALA A 205 -4.93 -7.40 -18.57
CA ALA A 205 -5.71 -8.28 -19.43
C ALA A 205 -4.81 -9.17 -20.30
N GLY A 206 -4.95 -10.48 -20.16
CA GLY A 206 -4.15 -11.47 -20.90
C GLY A 206 -2.66 -11.54 -20.56
N ALA A 207 -2.20 -10.78 -19.57
CA ALA A 207 -0.80 -10.76 -19.17
C ALA A 207 -0.46 -11.85 -18.15
N ALA A 208 0.76 -12.34 -18.15
CA ALA A 208 1.23 -13.21 -17.06
C ALA A 208 1.57 -12.37 -15.81
N ARG A 209 1.17 -12.86 -14.63
CA ARG A 209 1.42 -12.17 -13.35
C ARG A 209 2.89 -11.78 -13.12
N ARG A 210 3.84 -12.60 -13.64
CA ARG A 210 5.28 -12.31 -13.54
C ARG A 210 5.69 -11.09 -14.36
N ASP A 211 5.08 -10.90 -15.51
CA ASP A 211 5.40 -9.77 -16.39
C ASP A 211 4.76 -8.49 -15.87
N VAL A 212 3.54 -8.57 -15.34
CA VAL A 212 2.89 -7.46 -14.64
C VAL A 212 3.75 -7.04 -13.45
N ALA A 213 4.16 -7.98 -12.58
CA ALA A 213 4.99 -7.69 -11.42
C ALA A 213 6.31 -7.00 -11.80
N LYS A 214 7.01 -7.48 -12.84
CA LYS A 214 8.26 -6.86 -13.32
C LYS A 214 8.04 -5.44 -13.84
N ARG A 215 6.99 -5.22 -14.62
CA ARG A 215 6.66 -3.89 -15.16
C ARG A 215 6.36 -2.91 -14.04
N VAL A 216 5.55 -3.33 -13.07
CA VAL A 216 5.17 -2.51 -11.90
C VAL A 216 6.40 -2.22 -11.03
N GLU A 217 7.24 -3.24 -10.72
CA GLU A 217 8.49 -3.08 -9.97
C GLU A 217 9.43 -2.08 -10.63
N ALA A 218 9.63 -2.21 -11.96
CA ALA A 218 10.46 -1.28 -12.71
C ALA A 218 9.90 0.15 -12.71
N SER A 219 8.57 0.32 -12.80
CA SER A 219 7.93 1.63 -12.71
C SER A 219 8.14 2.27 -11.34
N VAL A 220 7.96 1.50 -10.25
CA VAL A 220 8.18 1.99 -8.88
C VAL A 220 9.65 2.34 -8.66
N ALA A 221 10.59 1.49 -9.10
CA ALA A 221 12.03 1.77 -9.03
C ALA A 221 12.39 3.07 -9.75
N SER A 222 11.89 3.26 -10.97
CA SER A 222 12.11 4.50 -11.74
C SER A 222 11.59 5.74 -11.03
N LEU A 223 10.39 5.70 -10.42
CA LEU A 223 9.82 6.81 -9.65
C LEU A 223 10.65 7.16 -8.42
N LEU A 224 11.29 6.16 -7.80
CA LEU A 224 12.19 6.35 -6.65
C LEU A 224 13.59 6.80 -7.06
N GLY A 225 13.92 6.80 -8.37
CA GLY A 225 15.27 7.03 -8.86
C GLY A 225 16.24 5.90 -8.52
N LEU A 226 15.72 4.68 -8.34
CA LEU A 226 16.50 3.48 -8.06
C LEU A 226 16.70 2.67 -9.35
N GLU A 227 17.90 2.11 -9.52
CA GLU A 227 18.10 1.12 -10.58
C GLU A 227 17.29 -0.15 -10.26
N PRO A 228 16.54 -0.69 -11.24
CA PRO A 228 15.90 -1.99 -11.06
C PRO A 228 16.99 -3.02 -10.71
N ARG A 229 16.86 -3.72 -9.60
CA ARG A 229 17.85 -4.75 -9.23
C ARG A 229 17.96 -5.77 -10.37
N GLY A 230 18.99 -5.62 -11.19
CA GLY A 230 19.43 -6.63 -12.15
C GLY A 230 19.64 -7.95 -11.39
N ARG A 231 19.35 -9.06 -12.05
CA ARG A 231 19.64 -10.41 -11.55
C ARG A 231 21.04 -10.39 -10.96
N ALA A 232 21.15 -10.63 -9.62
CA ALA A 232 22.46 -10.82 -9.02
C ALA A 232 23.24 -11.83 -9.88
N PRO A 233 24.51 -11.58 -10.24
CA PRO A 233 25.30 -12.55 -10.98
C PRO A 233 25.26 -13.86 -10.20
N SER A 234 24.82 -14.93 -10.85
CA SER A 234 24.87 -16.28 -10.31
C SER A 234 26.31 -16.53 -9.89
N THR A 235 26.54 -16.70 -8.60
CA THR A 235 27.84 -17.09 -8.06
C THR A 235 28.24 -18.41 -8.75
N PRO A 236 29.41 -18.51 -9.41
CA PRO A 236 29.85 -19.76 -10.00
C PRO A 236 30.27 -20.68 -8.85
N GLY A 237 29.41 -21.63 -8.47
CA GLY A 237 29.75 -22.56 -7.41
C GLY A 237 28.69 -23.56 -6.95
N ASP A 238 27.55 -23.73 -7.64
CA ASP A 238 26.64 -24.85 -7.41
C ASP A 238 26.47 -25.68 -8.67
N ARG A 239 27.42 -26.61 -8.85
CA ARG A 239 27.24 -27.79 -9.69
C ARG A 239 27.34 -29.03 -8.83
#